data_1229a07690d289780febb980efcca328
#
_entry.id   1229a07690d289780febb980efcca328
#
_cell.length_a   1.000
_cell.length_b   1.000
_cell.length_c   1.000
_cell.angle_alpha   90.00
_cell.angle_beta   90.00
_cell.angle_gamma   90.00
#
_symmetry.space_group_name_H-M   'P 1'
#
loop_
_entity.id
_entity.type
_entity.pdbx_description
1 polymer ?
#
loop_
_entity_poly.entity_id
_entity_poly.type
_entity_poly.pdbx_seq_one_letter_code
_entity_poly.pdbx_strand_id
1 'polypeptide(L)'
;STLMRSSAASDVYKRQPVDNDGHIIMDFSMYDAKRAGFEKVVFIIKHEIEEEFKEHVGKRMEKYMDVAYAYQNIDNIPEGYEVPEGRVKPWGTAHAVYSCMDEIDGPFAVINADDYYGVEAFKLIYDYLSTHADDDKYRYTMVGYHLANTVTDNGYVSRGVCETNENGELISVTERTRIEKYNGGVAYTEDDGNTWVQVPDDTTVSMNMWGFTKSILEEIKAGFPAFLDKGLQENASISCQL
;
A
#
# COMPACT_ATOMS: atom_id res chain seq x y z
N SER A 1 -11.08 8.03 -11.05
CA SER A 1 -10.31 7.60 -9.87
C SER A 1 -9.06 6.85 -10.29
N THR A 2 -7.94 7.16 -9.67
CA THR A 2 -6.64 6.58 -9.97
C THR A 2 -6.29 5.50 -8.96
N LEU A 3 -5.76 4.37 -9.43
CA LEU A 3 -5.15 3.35 -8.59
C LEU A 3 -3.63 3.52 -8.62
N MET A 4 -3.03 3.65 -7.45
CA MET A 4 -1.57 3.68 -7.31
C MET A 4 -1.06 2.35 -6.80
N ARG A 5 0.07 1.92 -7.32
CA ARG A 5 0.65 0.66 -7.02
C ARG A 5 2.14 0.78 -6.78
N SER A 6 2.58 0.47 -5.55
CA SER A 6 3.99 0.44 -5.20
C SER A 6 4.56 -0.96 -5.40
N SER A 7 5.61 -1.08 -6.17
CA SER A 7 6.46 -2.27 -6.20
C SER A 7 7.83 -1.91 -5.61
N ALA A 8 7.92 -1.88 -4.29
CA ALA A 8 9.17 -1.53 -3.60
C ALA A 8 10.26 -2.60 -3.71
N ALA A 9 10.00 -3.74 -4.35
CA ALA A 9 10.99 -4.79 -4.47
C ALA A 9 11.04 -5.34 -5.89
N SER A 10 12.25 -5.45 -6.39
CA SER A 10 12.68 -6.09 -7.63
C SER A 10 12.58 -7.61 -7.58
N ASP A 11 11.57 -8.18 -6.94
CA ASP A 11 11.57 -9.60 -6.72
C ASP A 11 10.97 -10.35 -7.90
N VAL A 12 11.77 -11.22 -8.48
CA VAL A 12 11.40 -12.20 -9.50
C VAL A 12 10.14 -12.98 -9.07
N TYR A 13 9.96 -13.17 -7.77
CA TYR A 13 8.80 -13.87 -7.18
C TYR A 13 7.46 -13.16 -7.40
N LYS A 14 7.42 -11.84 -7.47
CA LYS A 14 6.19 -11.07 -7.71
C LYS A 14 5.63 -11.23 -9.12
N ARG A 15 6.41 -11.82 -10.00
CA ARG A 15 6.07 -12.10 -11.40
C ARG A 15 5.80 -13.58 -11.67
N GLN A 16 5.82 -14.43 -10.64
CA GLN A 16 5.48 -15.84 -10.82
C GLN A 16 4.00 -15.99 -11.19
N PRO A 17 3.70 -16.76 -12.25
CA PRO A 17 2.33 -17.09 -12.59
C PRO A 17 1.64 -17.83 -11.45
N VAL A 18 0.40 -17.43 -11.17
CA VAL A 18 -0.46 -18.06 -10.15
C VAL A 18 -1.50 -18.97 -10.76
N ASP A 19 -1.61 -18.99 -12.10
CA ASP A 19 -2.48 -19.89 -12.85
C ASP A 19 -1.79 -20.46 -14.11
N ASN A 20 -2.50 -21.34 -14.82
CA ASN A 20 -2.00 -22.01 -16.02
C ASN A 20 -1.94 -21.09 -17.25
N ASP A 21 -2.59 -19.93 -17.20
CA ASP A 21 -2.63 -18.97 -18.29
C ASP A 21 -1.52 -17.90 -18.17
N GLY A 22 -0.71 -18.00 -17.12
CA GLY A 22 0.44 -17.14 -16.90
C GLY A 22 0.10 -15.82 -16.21
N HIS A 23 -1.07 -15.70 -15.59
CA HIS A 23 -1.43 -14.51 -14.82
C HIS A 23 -0.65 -14.43 -13.50
N ILE A 24 -0.27 -13.24 -13.14
CA ILE A 24 0.35 -12.92 -11.85
C ILE A 24 -0.69 -12.28 -10.92
N ILE A 25 -0.41 -12.24 -9.61
CA ILE A 25 -1.33 -11.63 -8.61
C ILE A 25 -1.80 -10.24 -9.04
N MET A 26 -0.90 -9.48 -9.63
CA MET A 26 -1.16 -8.15 -10.16
C MET A 26 -2.29 -8.11 -11.19
N ASP A 27 -2.38 -9.07 -12.07
CA ASP A 27 -3.40 -9.11 -13.12
C ASP A 27 -4.81 -9.16 -12.50
N PHE A 28 -4.99 -9.95 -11.45
CA PHE A 28 -6.27 -10.03 -10.73
C PHE A 28 -6.64 -8.71 -10.06
N SER A 29 -5.69 -8.07 -9.38
CA SER A 29 -5.94 -6.75 -8.78
C SER A 29 -6.31 -5.69 -9.82
N MET A 30 -5.66 -5.69 -10.98
CA MET A 30 -5.99 -4.75 -12.07
C MET A 30 -7.35 -5.03 -12.68
N TYR A 31 -7.68 -6.30 -12.87
CA TYR A 31 -8.99 -6.70 -13.36
C TYR A 31 -10.10 -6.27 -12.40
N ASP A 32 -9.93 -6.50 -11.11
CA ASP A 32 -10.91 -6.14 -10.08
C ASP A 32 -11.04 -4.62 -9.95
N ALA A 33 -9.92 -3.89 -10.00
CA ALA A 33 -9.92 -2.42 -10.00
C ALA A 33 -10.68 -1.84 -11.21
N LYS A 34 -10.42 -2.38 -12.41
CA LYS A 34 -11.14 -1.96 -13.62
C LYS A 34 -12.63 -2.21 -13.51
N ARG A 35 -13.04 -3.36 -13.01
CA ARG A 35 -14.45 -3.70 -12.79
C ARG A 35 -15.12 -2.79 -11.74
N ALA A 36 -14.38 -2.36 -10.73
CA ALA A 36 -14.87 -1.44 -9.72
C ALA A 36 -15.08 -0.01 -10.27
N GLY A 37 -14.39 0.36 -11.37
CA GLY A 37 -14.53 1.66 -12.02
C GLY A 37 -13.26 2.50 -12.04
N PHE A 38 -12.12 1.98 -11.59
CA PHE A 38 -10.83 2.67 -11.73
C PHE A 38 -10.46 2.73 -13.22
N GLU A 39 -10.02 3.90 -13.67
CA GLU A 39 -9.75 4.16 -15.09
C GLU A 39 -8.24 4.28 -15.37
N LYS A 40 -7.48 4.72 -14.37
CA LYS A 40 -6.02 4.93 -14.47
C LYS A 40 -5.30 4.14 -13.40
N VAL A 41 -4.15 3.56 -13.77
CA VAL A 41 -3.19 2.98 -12.83
C VAL A 41 -1.85 3.67 -12.95
N VAL A 42 -1.23 3.96 -11.81
CA VAL A 42 0.14 4.47 -11.73
C VAL A 42 1.01 3.38 -11.11
N PHE A 43 1.95 2.84 -11.87
CA PHE A 43 2.93 1.90 -11.37
C PHE A 43 4.15 2.64 -10.83
N ILE A 44 4.43 2.42 -9.55
CA ILE A 44 5.63 2.96 -8.91
C ILE A 44 6.71 1.90 -9.00
N ILE A 45 7.72 2.14 -9.81
CA ILE A 45 8.77 1.20 -10.11
C ILE A 45 10.15 1.84 -9.94
N LYS A 46 11.21 1.04 -10.04
CA LYS A 46 12.58 1.52 -10.17
C LYS A 46 12.96 1.57 -11.64
N HIS A 47 13.83 2.51 -12.01
CA HIS A 47 14.30 2.64 -13.39
C HIS A 47 14.97 1.36 -13.91
N GLU A 48 15.66 0.63 -13.04
CA GLU A 48 16.40 -0.59 -13.42
C GLU A 48 15.51 -1.71 -13.98
N ILE A 49 14.21 -1.70 -13.63
CA ILE A 49 13.25 -2.72 -14.07
C ILE A 49 12.25 -2.18 -15.10
N GLU A 50 12.37 -0.93 -15.51
CA GLU A 50 11.37 -0.23 -16.32
C GLU A 50 11.05 -0.94 -17.63
N GLU A 51 12.07 -1.23 -18.44
CA GLU A 51 11.87 -1.85 -19.76
C GLU A 51 11.22 -3.23 -19.63
N GLU A 52 11.73 -4.05 -18.73
CA GLU A 52 11.21 -5.39 -18.49
C GLU A 52 9.78 -5.34 -17.95
N PHE A 53 9.50 -4.42 -17.02
CA PHE A 53 8.16 -4.24 -16.45
C PHE A 53 7.16 -3.78 -17.50
N LYS A 54 7.52 -2.79 -18.32
CA LYS A 54 6.69 -2.30 -19.42
C LYS A 54 6.37 -3.39 -20.43
N GLU A 55 7.36 -4.21 -20.78
CA GLU A 55 7.19 -5.31 -21.73
C GLU A 55 6.24 -6.40 -21.21
N HIS A 56 6.40 -6.84 -19.97
CA HIS A 56 5.69 -7.99 -19.43
C HIS A 56 4.36 -7.65 -18.75
N VAL A 57 4.24 -6.45 -18.18
CA VAL A 57 3.06 -6.00 -17.43
C VAL A 57 2.41 -4.80 -18.09
N GLY A 58 3.15 -3.73 -18.35
CA GLY A 58 2.64 -2.46 -18.83
C GLY A 58 1.82 -2.60 -20.11
N LYS A 59 2.39 -3.17 -21.17
CA LYS A 59 1.71 -3.36 -22.46
C LYS A 59 0.43 -4.19 -22.36
N ARG A 60 0.36 -5.07 -21.40
CA ARG A 60 -0.83 -5.87 -21.14
C ARG A 60 -1.93 -5.05 -20.48
N MET A 61 -1.54 -4.21 -19.50
CA MET A 61 -2.47 -3.34 -18.77
C MET A 61 -2.97 -2.16 -19.60
N GLU A 62 -2.15 -1.60 -20.47
CA GLU A 62 -2.50 -0.51 -21.41
C GLU A 62 -3.69 -0.84 -22.32
N LYS A 63 -4.00 -2.12 -22.48
CA LYS A 63 -5.19 -2.56 -23.24
C LYS A 63 -6.50 -2.35 -22.49
N TYR A 64 -6.43 -2.17 -21.19
CA TYR A 64 -7.61 -2.14 -20.30
C TYR A 64 -7.77 -0.84 -19.53
N MET A 65 -6.67 -0.15 -19.22
CA MET A 65 -6.65 1.04 -18.38
C MET A 65 -5.62 2.04 -18.91
N ASP A 66 -5.78 3.31 -18.54
CA ASP A 66 -4.73 4.29 -18.68
C ASP A 66 -3.57 3.96 -17.74
N VAL A 67 -2.37 3.83 -18.27
CA VAL A 67 -1.18 3.44 -17.50
C VAL A 67 -0.18 4.58 -17.45
N ALA A 68 0.25 4.92 -16.25
CA ALA A 68 1.37 5.83 -16.02
C ALA A 68 2.43 5.14 -15.15
N TYR A 69 3.65 5.66 -15.21
CA TYR A 69 4.78 5.16 -14.45
C TYR A 69 5.37 6.29 -13.62
N ALA A 70 5.66 6.00 -12.37
CA ALA A 70 6.37 6.90 -11.47
C ALA A 70 7.59 6.18 -10.91
N TYR A 71 8.63 6.96 -10.59
CA TYR A 71 9.90 6.40 -10.14
C TYR A 71 10.22 6.89 -8.75
N GLN A 72 10.30 5.94 -7.82
CA GLN A 72 10.65 6.22 -6.44
C GLN A 72 12.17 6.33 -6.29
N ASN A 73 12.73 7.42 -6.82
CA ASN A 73 14.15 7.70 -6.71
C ASN A 73 14.48 8.23 -5.32
N ILE A 74 15.56 7.76 -4.72
CA ILE A 74 16.01 8.13 -3.38
C ILE A 74 16.32 9.63 -3.23
N ASP A 75 16.70 10.27 -4.32
CA ASP A 75 17.03 11.70 -4.44
C ASP A 75 15.80 12.58 -4.74
N ASN A 76 14.62 11.98 -4.94
CA ASN A 76 13.38 12.72 -5.08
C ASN A 76 12.87 13.19 -3.69
N ILE A 77 13.55 14.18 -3.14
CA ILE A 77 13.31 14.78 -1.83
C ILE A 77 13.13 16.30 -1.95
N PRO A 78 12.53 16.97 -0.96
CA PRO A 78 12.36 18.42 -0.99
C PRO A 78 13.67 19.19 -1.18
N GLU A 79 13.58 20.34 -1.83
CA GLU A 79 14.73 21.23 -2.06
C GLU A 79 15.39 21.63 -0.72
N GLY A 80 16.72 21.65 -0.70
CA GLY A 80 17.51 21.98 0.48
C GLY A 80 17.91 20.79 1.35
N TYR A 81 17.48 19.59 0.98
CA TYR A 81 17.90 18.35 1.64
C TYR A 81 18.83 17.53 0.75
N GLU A 82 19.69 16.75 1.39
CA GLU A 82 20.62 15.84 0.71
C GLU A 82 20.36 14.41 1.17
N VAL A 83 20.57 13.45 0.27
CA VAL A 83 20.51 12.03 0.61
C VAL A 83 21.72 11.67 1.49
N PRO A 84 21.52 11.09 2.67
CA PRO A 84 22.63 10.67 3.53
C PRO A 84 23.58 9.72 2.83
N GLU A 85 24.86 9.88 3.09
CA GLU A 85 25.89 8.98 2.57
C GLU A 85 25.57 7.52 2.96
N GLY A 86 25.65 6.61 2.00
CA GLY A 86 25.39 5.18 2.21
C GLY A 86 23.91 4.77 2.17
N ARG A 87 22.98 5.72 2.07
CA ARG A 87 21.57 5.36 1.99
C ARG A 87 21.21 4.78 0.61
N VAL A 88 20.71 3.56 0.61
CA VAL A 88 20.23 2.85 -0.60
C VAL A 88 18.72 2.55 -0.56
N LYS A 89 18.11 2.67 0.64
CA LYS A 89 16.70 2.33 0.86
C LYS A 89 15.80 3.55 0.58
N PRO A 90 14.70 3.38 -0.19
CA PRO A 90 13.69 4.43 -0.36
C PRO A 90 13.10 4.89 0.98
N TRP A 91 12.45 6.06 0.97
CA TRP A 91 11.96 6.72 2.18
C TRP A 91 10.63 6.20 2.72
N GLY A 92 10.06 5.14 2.14
CA GLY A 92 8.82 4.52 2.61
C GLY A 92 7.62 4.77 1.71
N THR A 93 6.42 4.39 2.19
CA THR A 93 5.18 4.40 1.39
C THR A 93 4.68 5.82 1.08
N ALA A 94 4.81 6.77 2.00
CA ALA A 94 4.46 8.16 1.72
C ALA A 94 5.36 8.78 0.65
N HIS A 95 6.66 8.42 0.61
CA HIS A 95 7.55 8.83 -0.44
C HIS A 95 7.18 8.23 -1.81
N ALA A 96 6.67 6.99 -1.82
CA ALA A 96 6.14 6.40 -3.04
C ALA A 96 4.96 7.22 -3.59
N VAL A 97 4.03 7.64 -2.72
CA VAL A 97 2.92 8.54 -3.09
C VAL A 97 3.44 9.90 -3.53
N TYR A 98 4.41 10.47 -2.83
CA TYR A 98 5.07 11.73 -3.21
C TYR A 98 5.65 11.66 -4.62
N SER A 99 6.25 10.54 -4.99
CA SER A 99 6.83 10.33 -6.32
C SER A 99 5.80 10.29 -7.46
N CYS A 100 4.51 10.18 -7.14
CA CYS A 100 3.41 10.11 -8.11
C CYS A 100 2.58 11.39 -8.21
N MET A 101 2.94 12.45 -7.50
CA MET A 101 2.07 13.63 -7.35
C MET A 101 1.59 14.21 -8.68
N ASP A 102 2.46 14.23 -9.69
CA ASP A 102 2.15 14.79 -11.01
C ASP A 102 1.21 13.90 -11.83
N GLU A 103 1.05 12.64 -11.45
CA GLU A 103 0.19 11.67 -12.13
C GLU A 103 -1.20 11.57 -11.52
N ILE A 104 -1.45 12.28 -10.41
CA ILE A 104 -2.69 12.19 -9.64
C ILE A 104 -3.49 13.48 -9.80
N ASP A 105 -4.66 13.37 -10.39
CA ASP A 105 -5.58 14.48 -10.66
C ASP A 105 -6.90 14.44 -9.86
N GLY A 106 -7.13 13.40 -9.06
CA GLY A 106 -8.33 13.20 -8.27
C GLY A 106 -8.17 12.22 -7.12
N PRO A 107 -9.26 11.71 -6.55
CA PRO A 107 -9.21 10.67 -5.52
C PRO A 107 -8.52 9.41 -6.05
N PHE A 108 -7.78 8.74 -5.20
CA PHE A 108 -6.97 7.57 -5.58
C PHE A 108 -6.89 6.53 -4.47
N ALA A 109 -6.64 5.29 -4.87
CA ALA A 109 -6.33 4.19 -3.96
C ALA A 109 -4.86 3.79 -4.08
N VAL A 110 -4.28 3.34 -2.98
CA VAL A 110 -2.91 2.82 -2.88
C VAL A 110 -2.97 1.36 -2.45
N ILE A 111 -2.28 0.49 -3.18
CA ILE A 111 -2.18 -0.94 -2.88
C ILE A 111 -0.75 -1.44 -3.04
N ASN A 112 -0.44 -2.57 -2.41
CA ASN A 112 0.80 -3.29 -2.64
C ASN A 112 0.72 -4.11 -3.93
N ALA A 113 1.87 -4.34 -4.55
CA ALA A 113 1.96 -5.06 -5.82
C ALA A 113 1.78 -6.57 -5.69
N ASP A 114 2.03 -7.11 -4.53
CA ASP A 114 2.15 -8.53 -4.23
C ASP A 114 1.04 -9.08 -3.34
N ASP A 115 0.07 -8.24 -2.99
CA ASP A 115 -1.08 -8.65 -2.21
C ASP A 115 -2.31 -8.89 -3.11
N TYR A 116 -3.13 -9.87 -2.74
CA TYR A 116 -4.44 -10.10 -3.30
C TYR A 116 -5.53 -9.53 -2.37
N TYR A 117 -6.31 -8.61 -2.86
CA TYR A 117 -7.28 -7.85 -2.06
C TYR A 117 -8.71 -8.35 -2.17
N GLY A 118 -9.06 -9.02 -3.27
CA GLY A 118 -10.40 -9.49 -3.56
C GLY A 118 -11.31 -8.44 -4.21
N VAL A 119 -12.32 -8.92 -4.91
CA VAL A 119 -13.25 -8.09 -5.72
C VAL A 119 -13.97 -7.04 -4.89
N GLU A 120 -14.47 -7.44 -3.71
CA GLU A 120 -15.28 -6.57 -2.85
C GLU A 120 -14.46 -5.38 -2.31
N ALA A 121 -13.18 -5.58 -2.04
CA ALA A 121 -12.32 -4.51 -1.55
C ALA A 121 -12.19 -3.36 -2.55
N PHE A 122 -12.01 -3.66 -3.84
CA PHE A 122 -11.93 -2.65 -4.89
C PHE A 122 -13.25 -1.92 -5.07
N LYS A 123 -14.38 -2.64 -4.96
CA LYS A 123 -15.70 -2.03 -5.02
C LYS A 123 -15.94 -1.08 -3.84
N LEU A 124 -15.66 -1.51 -2.62
CA LEU A 124 -15.85 -0.70 -1.42
C LEU A 124 -15.03 0.60 -1.46
N ILE A 125 -13.74 0.50 -1.81
CA ILE A 125 -12.87 1.67 -1.83
C ILE A 125 -13.24 2.62 -2.97
N TYR A 126 -13.63 2.10 -4.14
CA TYR A 126 -14.09 2.92 -5.26
C TYR A 126 -15.38 3.64 -4.93
N ASP A 127 -16.38 2.94 -4.37
CA ASP A 127 -17.68 3.53 -3.99
C ASP A 127 -17.47 4.65 -2.97
N TYR A 128 -16.59 4.44 -1.98
CA TYR A 128 -16.27 5.49 -1.00
C TYR A 128 -15.62 6.71 -1.66
N LEU A 129 -14.56 6.51 -2.43
CA LEU A 129 -13.82 7.59 -3.09
C LEU A 129 -14.66 8.36 -4.13
N SER A 130 -15.68 7.72 -4.71
CA SER A 130 -16.57 8.33 -5.69
C SER A 130 -17.70 9.15 -5.07
N THR A 131 -18.00 8.90 -3.80
CA THR A 131 -19.15 9.50 -3.12
C THR A 131 -18.78 10.46 -1.98
N HIS A 132 -17.51 10.47 -1.56
CA HIS A 132 -17.03 11.33 -0.48
C HIS A 132 -15.96 12.29 -1.00
N ALA A 133 -16.07 13.52 -0.57
CA ALA A 133 -15.08 14.57 -0.79
C ALA A 133 -14.72 15.18 0.56
N ASP A 134 -13.55 15.80 0.65
CA ASP A 134 -13.17 16.54 1.85
C ASP A 134 -14.18 17.66 2.13
N ASP A 135 -14.50 17.84 3.40
CA ASP A 135 -15.36 18.88 3.93
C ASP A 135 -14.62 19.64 5.05
N ASP A 136 -15.10 19.59 6.28
CA ASP A 136 -14.38 20.08 7.48
C ASP A 136 -13.31 19.09 7.97
N LYS A 137 -13.26 17.89 7.35
CA LYS A 137 -12.30 16.83 7.61
C LYS A 137 -11.79 16.23 6.30
N TYR A 138 -10.61 15.62 6.35
CA TYR A 138 -10.15 14.73 5.29
C TYR A 138 -10.99 13.47 5.25
N ARG A 139 -11.41 13.07 4.03
CA ARG A 139 -12.22 11.88 3.81
C ARG A 139 -11.37 10.75 3.25
N TYR A 140 -10.46 10.27 4.10
CA TYR A 140 -9.61 9.11 3.80
C TYR A 140 -10.30 7.82 4.23
N THR A 141 -9.92 6.72 3.63
CA THR A 141 -10.49 5.40 3.92
C THR A 141 -9.44 4.31 3.84
N MET A 142 -9.70 3.21 4.49
CA MET A 142 -8.89 2.00 4.43
C MET A 142 -9.84 0.80 4.34
N VAL A 143 -9.50 -0.19 3.54
CA VAL A 143 -10.22 -1.46 3.55
C VAL A 143 -9.67 -2.32 4.69
N GLY A 144 -10.53 -2.60 5.67
CA GLY A 144 -10.22 -3.50 6.77
C GLY A 144 -10.59 -4.95 6.43
N TYR A 145 -9.77 -5.88 6.92
CA TYR A 145 -9.97 -7.32 6.75
C TYR A 145 -10.11 -7.99 8.12
N HIS A 146 -10.90 -9.05 8.21
CA HIS A 146 -10.87 -9.89 9.39
C HIS A 146 -9.54 -10.66 9.46
N LEU A 147 -8.87 -10.58 10.60
CA LEU A 147 -7.54 -11.15 10.81
C LEU A 147 -7.47 -12.62 10.40
N ALA A 148 -8.48 -13.42 10.78
CA ALA A 148 -8.52 -14.85 10.46
C ALA A 148 -8.44 -15.15 8.96
N ASN A 149 -8.92 -14.24 8.10
CA ASN A 149 -8.88 -14.39 6.64
C ASN A 149 -7.54 -14.00 6.02
N THR A 150 -6.60 -13.48 6.81
CA THR A 150 -5.31 -12.95 6.33
C THR A 150 -4.10 -13.74 6.82
N VAL A 151 -4.31 -14.76 7.65
CA VAL A 151 -3.27 -15.64 8.17
C VAL A 151 -3.14 -16.90 7.31
N THR A 152 -1.95 -17.49 7.32
CA THR A 152 -1.64 -18.71 6.58
C THR A 152 -1.35 -19.87 7.52
N ASP A 153 -1.46 -21.10 7.03
CA ASP A 153 -1.03 -22.32 7.78
C ASP A 153 0.50 -22.50 7.73
N ASN A 154 1.19 -21.79 6.83
CA ASN A 154 2.61 -21.95 6.58
C ASN A 154 3.38 -20.66 6.89
N GLY A 155 3.66 -20.44 8.17
CA GLY A 155 4.45 -19.30 8.64
C GLY A 155 3.62 -18.17 9.24
N TYR A 156 4.27 -17.04 9.45
CA TYR A 156 3.66 -15.85 10.05
C TYR A 156 3.42 -14.76 9.02
N VAL A 157 2.56 -13.83 9.37
CA VAL A 157 2.29 -12.61 8.60
C VAL A 157 2.54 -11.36 9.44
N SER A 158 2.76 -10.24 8.78
CA SER A 158 2.78 -8.90 9.40
C SER A 158 1.50 -8.17 9.03
N ARG A 159 0.82 -7.54 9.99
CA ARG A 159 -0.42 -6.79 9.77
C ARG A 159 -0.51 -5.57 10.68
N GLY A 160 -1.10 -4.52 10.17
CA GLY A 160 -1.54 -3.39 10.98
C GLY A 160 -2.85 -3.74 11.70
N VAL A 161 -2.79 -3.99 12.99
CA VAL A 161 -4.00 -4.21 13.81
C VAL A 161 -4.69 -2.88 14.03
N CYS A 162 -5.95 -2.78 13.64
CA CYS A 162 -6.74 -1.56 13.63
C CYS A 162 -7.66 -1.46 14.83
N GLU A 163 -7.74 -0.27 15.41
CA GLU A 163 -8.78 0.11 16.35
C GLU A 163 -9.74 1.08 15.66
N THR A 164 -11.04 0.83 15.80
CA THR A 164 -12.08 1.68 15.24
C THR A 164 -13.06 2.13 16.32
N ASN A 165 -13.68 3.29 16.14
CA ASN A 165 -14.78 3.72 16.99
C ASN A 165 -16.11 3.09 16.57
N GLU A 166 -17.20 3.42 17.30
CA GLU A 166 -18.54 2.91 17.04
C GLU A 166 -19.09 3.30 15.66
N ASN A 167 -18.55 4.33 15.04
CA ASN A 167 -18.94 4.80 13.70
C ASN A 167 -18.09 4.13 12.58
N GLY A 168 -17.16 3.24 12.94
CA GLY A 168 -16.25 2.60 11.99
C GLY A 168 -15.10 3.51 11.55
N GLU A 169 -14.87 4.65 12.23
CA GLU A 169 -13.71 5.51 11.95
C GLU A 169 -12.46 4.90 12.58
N LEU A 170 -11.36 4.91 11.82
CA LEU A 170 -10.08 4.39 12.27
C LEU A 170 -9.48 5.32 13.33
N ILE A 171 -9.16 4.77 14.52
CA ILE A 171 -8.53 5.48 15.63
C ILE A 171 -7.01 5.27 15.62
N SER A 172 -6.59 4.02 15.45
CA SER A 172 -5.18 3.66 15.46
C SER A 172 -4.88 2.44 14.61
N VAL A 173 -3.63 2.33 14.16
CA VAL A 173 -3.09 1.13 13.51
C VAL A 173 -1.80 0.78 14.22
N THR A 174 -1.73 -0.44 14.77
CA THR A 174 -0.53 -0.96 15.41
C THR A 174 0.06 -2.09 14.59
N GLU A 175 1.26 -1.88 14.06
CA GLU A 175 1.95 -2.93 13.31
C GLU A 175 2.36 -4.08 14.21
N ARG A 176 1.96 -5.30 13.84
CA ARG A 176 2.37 -6.55 14.47
C ARG A 176 3.14 -7.38 13.44
N THR A 177 4.42 -7.52 13.64
CA THR A 177 5.35 -8.09 12.65
C THR A 177 5.32 -9.62 12.60
N ARG A 178 4.78 -10.26 13.63
CA ARG A 178 4.67 -11.71 13.68
C ARG A 178 3.33 -12.16 14.27
N ILE A 179 2.42 -12.49 13.37
CA ILE A 179 1.09 -13.04 13.67
C ILE A 179 0.99 -14.40 13.00
N GLU A 180 0.55 -15.41 13.74
CA GLU A 180 0.36 -16.76 13.18
C GLU A 180 -0.78 -17.52 13.89
N LYS A 181 -1.17 -18.65 13.32
CA LYS A 181 -2.08 -19.58 13.98
C LYS A 181 -1.37 -20.21 15.18
N TYR A 182 -1.95 -20.04 16.35
CA TYR A 182 -1.36 -20.51 17.61
C TYR A 182 -2.44 -20.99 18.59
N ASN A 183 -2.29 -22.21 19.11
CA ASN A 183 -3.21 -22.81 20.10
C ASN A 183 -4.70 -22.77 19.71
N GLY A 184 -5.01 -23.01 18.42
CA GLY A 184 -6.38 -23.09 17.92
C GLY A 184 -7.05 -21.75 17.63
N GLY A 185 -6.31 -20.65 17.66
CA GLY A 185 -6.73 -19.31 17.30
C GLY A 185 -5.63 -18.57 16.55
N VAL A 186 -5.69 -17.25 16.56
CA VAL A 186 -4.66 -16.37 16.00
C VAL A 186 -3.99 -15.61 17.14
N ALA A 187 -2.67 -15.53 17.14
CA ALA A 187 -1.91 -14.79 18.15
C ALA A 187 -0.70 -14.07 17.52
N TYR A 188 -0.21 -13.05 18.22
CA TYR A 188 1.03 -12.39 17.87
C TYR A 188 2.07 -12.51 18.98
N THR A 189 3.32 -12.34 18.61
CA THR A 189 4.45 -12.23 19.53
C THR A 189 5.30 -11.02 19.20
N GLU A 190 5.88 -10.40 20.22
CA GLU A 190 6.84 -9.27 20.08
C GLU A 190 8.23 -9.63 20.61
N ASP A 191 8.40 -10.87 21.10
CA ASP A 191 9.60 -11.37 21.76
C ASP A 191 10.07 -12.72 21.20
N ASP A 192 9.98 -12.86 19.86
CA ASP A 192 10.41 -14.04 19.10
C ASP A 192 9.74 -15.35 19.54
N GLY A 193 8.51 -15.27 20.05
CA GLY A 193 7.71 -16.44 20.42
C GLY A 193 7.84 -16.87 21.87
N ASN A 194 8.50 -16.10 22.72
CA ASN A 194 8.55 -16.38 24.15
C ASN A 194 7.19 -16.13 24.83
N THR A 195 6.50 -15.07 24.40
CA THR A 195 5.12 -14.78 24.84
C THR A 195 4.19 -14.62 23.64
N TRP A 196 2.95 -15.08 23.82
CA TRP A 196 1.93 -15.00 22.78
C TRP A 196 0.67 -14.31 23.31
N VAL A 197 0.17 -13.37 22.55
CA VAL A 197 -1.06 -12.64 22.83
C VAL A 197 -2.13 -13.07 21.83
N GLN A 198 -3.19 -13.69 22.32
CA GLN A 198 -4.34 -14.10 21.51
C GLN A 198 -5.07 -12.87 20.98
N VAL A 199 -5.48 -12.94 19.73
CA VAL A 199 -6.23 -11.88 19.04
C VAL A 199 -7.53 -12.49 18.51
N PRO A 200 -8.69 -11.84 18.70
CA PRO A 200 -9.95 -12.31 18.15
C PRO A 200 -9.88 -12.44 16.61
N ASP A 201 -10.49 -13.49 16.09
CA ASP A 201 -10.47 -13.82 14.66
C ASP A 201 -11.10 -12.72 13.76
N ASP A 202 -12.07 -11.99 14.32
CA ASP A 202 -12.78 -10.88 13.68
C ASP A 202 -12.09 -9.52 13.84
N THR A 203 -10.92 -9.48 14.49
CA THR A 203 -10.14 -8.25 14.61
C THR A 203 -9.86 -7.66 13.25
N THR A 204 -10.13 -6.37 13.11
CA THR A 204 -9.87 -5.65 11.87
C THR A 204 -8.37 -5.40 11.70
N VAL A 205 -7.86 -5.75 10.52
CA VAL A 205 -6.46 -5.50 10.15
C VAL A 205 -6.33 -4.80 8.82
N SER A 206 -5.27 -4.04 8.67
CA SER A 206 -4.85 -3.42 7.42
C SER A 206 -3.97 -4.38 6.62
N MET A 207 -4.25 -4.46 5.33
CA MET A 207 -3.37 -5.05 4.31
C MET A 207 -2.80 -3.98 3.36
N ASN A 208 -2.71 -2.73 3.85
CA ASN A 208 -2.22 -1.59 3.07
C ASN A 208 -3.05 -1.24 1.81
N MET A 209 -4.37 -1.38 1.90
CA MET A 209 -5.28 -0.85 0.90
C MET A 209 -5.93 0.43 1.41
N TRP A 210 -5.40 1.57 0.95
CA TRP A 210 -5.80 2.90 1.40
C TRP A 210 -6.43 3.70 0.28
N GLY A 211 -7.42 4.51 0.62
CA GLY A 211 -8.06 5.47 -0.28
C GLY A 211 -7.92 6.89 0.24
N PHE A 212 -7.51 7.78 -0.63
CA PHE A 212 -7.25 9.17 -0.30
C PHE A 212 -7.94 10.13 -1.28
N THR A 213 -8.34 11.27 -0.77
CA THR A 213 -8.57 12.45 -1.58
C THR A 213 -7.23 13.11 -1.93
N LYS A 214 -7.24 14.05 -2.86
CA LYS A 214 -6.01 14.70 -3.32
C LYS A 214 -5.29 15.50 -2.23
N SER A 215 -5.99 15.89 -1.16
CA SER A 215 -5.41 16.65 -0.04
C SER A 215 -4.24 15.95 0.66
N ILE A 216 -4.19 14.60 0.66
CA ILE A 216 -3.07 13.86 1.24
C ILE A 216 -1.72 14.22 0.59
N LEU A 217 -1.73 14.59 -0.69
CA LEU A 217 -0.51 14.97 -1.41
C LEU A 217 0.12 16.23 -0.82
N GLU A 218 -0.71 17.22 -0.46
CA GLU A 218 -0.24 18.45 0.19
C GLU A 218 0.25 18.17 1.62
N GLU A 219 -0.43 17.26 2.34
CA GLU A 219 0.01 16.86 3.68
C GLU A 219 1.35 16.12 3.64
N ILE A 220 1.54 15.21 2.69
CA ILE A 220 2.83 14.52 2.50
C ILE A 220 3.92 15.53 2.15
N LYS A 221 3.64 16.45 1.21
CA LYS A 221 4.58 17.50 0.81
C LYS A 221 4.98 18.40 1.96
N ALA A 222 4.03 18.80 2.79
CA ALA A 222 4.27 19.64 3.96
C ALA A 222 5.00 18.89 5.09
N GLY A 223 4.67 17.62 5.31
CA GLY A 223 5.25 16.80 6.38
C GLY A 223 6.62 16.22 6.08
N PHE A 224 6.99 16.09 4.81
CA PHE A 224 8.26 15.45 4.44
C PHE A 224 9.51 16.21 4.95
N PRO A 225 9.61 17.55 4.84
CA PRO A 225 10.69 18.29 5.45
C PRO A 225 10.84 18.03 6.95
N ALA A 226 9.74 18.07 7.71
CA ALA A 226 9.75 17.82 9.15
C ALA A 226 10.19 16.40 9.51
N PHE A 227 9.90 15.41 8.63
CA PHE A 227 10.42 14.06 8.78
C PHE A 227 11.94 14.03 8.56
N LEU A 228 12.43 14.72 7.53
CA LEU A 228 13.86 14.80 7.22
C LEU A 228 14.65 15.52 8.32
N ASP A 229 14.09 16.55 8.94
CA ASP A 229 14.70 17.32 10.05
C ASP A 229 14.90 16.50 11.34
N LYS A 230 14.13 15.43 11.54
CA LYS A 230 14.26 14.56 12.74
C LYS A 230 15.55 13.74 12.79
N GLY A 231 16.39 13.88 11.80
CA GLY A 231 17.66 13.13 11.68
C GLY A 231 17.46 11.79 11.00
N LEU A 232 18.16 11.64 9.91
CA LEU A 232 18.02 10.52 9.00
C LEU A 232 18.87 9.35 9.46
N GLN A 233 18.27 8.41 10.16
CA GLN A 233 18.86 7.10 10.36
C GLN A 233 18.82 6.32 9.03
N GLU A 234 19.77 5.44 8.78
CA GLU A 234 19.87 4.64 7.54
C GLU A 234 18.56 3.94 7.14
N ASN A 235 17.72 3.58 8.11
CA ASN A 235 16.50 2.83 7.92
C ASN A 235 15.21 3.64 8.14
N ALA A 236 15.28 4.96 8.35
CA ALA A 236 14.09 5.78 8.54
C ALA A 236 13.16 5.71 7.31
N SER A 237 11.87 5.56 7.55
CA SER A 237 10.84 5.55 6.50
C SER A 237 9.63 6.38 6.93
N ILE A 238 9.05 7.11 5.98
CA ILE A 238 7.82 7.87 6.17
C ILE A 238 6.64 7.03 5.66
N SER A 239 5.59 6.93 6.47
CA SER A 239 4.40 6.15 6.17
C SER A 239 3.21 7.06 5.85
N CYS A 240 2.25 6.56 5.05
CA CYS A 240 0.94 7.20 4.86
C CYS A 240 -0.02 6.91 6.04
N GLN A 241 0.39 6.14 7.01
CA GLN A 241 -0.33 5.99 8.28
C GLN A 241 -0.05 7.27 9.09
N LEU A 242 -0.95 8.22 9.02
CA LEU A 242 -0.94 9.50 9.73
C LEU A 242 -1.68 9.38 11.06
#